data_bd8d1e95eeced2ab14f056a174e6e6f8
#
_entry.id   bd8d1e95eeced2ab14f056a174e6e6f8
#
_cell.length_a   1.000
_cell.length_b   1.000
_cell.length_c   1.000
_cell.angle_alpha   90.00
_cell.angle_beta   90.00
_cell.angle_gamma   90.00
#
_symmetry.space_group_name_H-M   'P 1'
#
loop_
_entity.id
_entity.type
_entity.pdbx_description
1 polymer ?
#
loop_
_entity_poly.entity_id
_entity_poly.type
_entity_poly.pdbx_seq_one_letter_code
_entity_poly.pdbx_strand_id
1 'polypeptide(L)'
;MRSDHVDRLTEQWASQRPELDTRPLRISARVVRLQRYLDQRIATTLEQFGVNEGEVNVLAALRRAGPSHQLTPTELYRGLLLSSSAMTHRIDRLEAEGLVHRTPDADDGRRVRVALTDRGREVVDAAMDQTVQSLSAVTDLLDDEEHAVLEDLLRRLLAAFERDEEVPEP
;
A
#
# COMPACT_ATOMS: atom_id res chain seq x y z
N MET A 1 0.23 2.69 31.25
CA MET A 1 0.35 2.97 29.80
C MET A 1 1.29 4.16 29.60
N ARG A 2 2.29 4.09 28.73
CA ARG A 2 3.19 5.24 28.47
C ARG A 2 2.45 6.28 27.61
N SER A 3 2.53 7.56 28.00
CA SER A 3 2.00 8.69 27.22
C SER A 3 2.77 8.81 25.91
N ASP A 4 2.07 8.96 24.80
CA ASP A 4 2.64 9.15 23.48
C ASP A 4 2.63 10.65 23.07
N HIS A 5 3.02 10.94 21.82
CA HIS A 5 3.02 12.32 21.33
C HIS A 5 1.59 12.90 21.19
N VAL A 6 0.62 12.06 20.87
CA VAL A 6 -0.77 12.52 20.68
C VAL A 6 -1.43 12.86 22.01
N ASP A 7 -1.08 12.14 23.09
CA ASP A 7 -1.54 12.51 24.43
C ASP A 7 -1.06 13.91 24.80
N ARG A 8 0.23 14.19 24.61
CA ARG A 8 0.79 15.54 24.85
C ARG A 8 0.14 16.63 23.98
N LEU A 9 -0.13 16.32 22.70
CA LEU A 9 -0.81 17.23 21.77
C LEU A 9 -2.22 17.56 22.29
N THR A 10 -2.98 16.56 22.70
CA THR A 10 -4.35 16.76 23.16
C THR A 10 -4.41 17.46 24.52
N GLU A 11 -3.45 17.22 25.41
CA GLU A 11 -3.29 17.95 26.67
C GLU A 11 -2.98 19.43 26.43
N GLN A 12 -2.10 19.76 25.49
CA GLN A 12 -1.81 21.15 25.11
C GLN A 12 -3.05 21.86 24.58
N TRP A 13 -3.83 21.20 23.73
CA TRP A 13 -5.08 21.76 23.24
C TRP A 13 -6.11 21.95 24.36
N ALA A 14 -6.25 20.99 25.26
CA ALA A 14 -7.16 21.09 26.40
C ALA A 14 -6.78 22.26 27.33
N SER A 15 -5.49 22.57 27.44
CA SER A 15 -5.01 23.72 28.21
C SER A 15 -5.31 25.08 27.53
N GLN A 16 -5.21 25.17 26.22
CA GLN A 16 -5.37 26.41 25.46
C GLN A 16 -6.82 26.65 24.99
N ARG A 17 -7.54 25.56 24.72
CA ARG A 17 -8.91 25.58 24.20
C ARG A 17 -9.74 24.51 24.91
N PRO A 18 -10.13 24.74 26.20
CA PRO A 18 -10.86 23.73 26.98
C PRO A 18 -12.21 23.32 26.40
N GLU A 19 -12.81 24.17 25.56
CA GLU A 19 -14.08 23.94 24.88
C GLU A 19 -13.93 23.04 23.63
N LEU A 20 -12.70 22.81 23.16
CA LEU A 20 -12.44 22.02 21.96
C LEU A 20 -12.54 20.53 22.27
N ASP A 21 -13.45 19.84 21.59
CA ASP A 21 -13.49 18.39 21.65
C ASP A 21 -12.32 17.78 20.85
N THR A 22 -11.31 17.30 21.57
CA THR A 22 -10.11 16.68 20.97
C THR A 22 -10.23 15.17 20.74
N ARG A 23 -11.37 14.54 21.04
CA ARG A 23 -11.56 13.08 20.83
C ARG A 23 -11.24 12.61 19.41
N PRO A 24 -11.67 13.31 18.33
CA PRO A 24 -11.30 12.90 16.98
C PRO A 24 -9.79 12.91 16.73
N LEU A 25 -9.05 13.83 17.32
CA LEU A 25 -7.60 13.93 17.17
C LEU A 25 -6.86 12.73 17.79
N ARG A 26 -7.44 12.13 18.84
CA ARG A 26 -6.82 10.97 19.52
C ARG A 26 -6.67 9.75 18.59
N ILE A 27 -7.55 9.60 17.63
CA ILE A 27 -7.51 8.52 16.62
C ILE A 27 -6.78 9.00 15.38
N SER A 28 -7.25 10.08 14.73
CA SER A 28 -6.72 10.51 13.44
C SER A 28 -5.22 10.86 13.48
N ALA A 29 -4.76 11.53 14.54
CA ALA A 29 -3.35 11.86 14.67
C ALA A 29 -2.46 10.60 14.89
N ARG A 30 -2.98 9.57 15.59
CA ARG A 30 -2.27 8.28 15.73
C ARG A 30 -2.19 7.55 14.39
N VAL A 31 -3.29 7.50 13.63
CA VAL A 31 -3.31 6.89 12.29
C VAL A 31 -2.27 7.56 11.37
N VAL A 32 -2.28 8.90 11.27
CA VAL A 32 -1.32 9.65 10.45
C VAL A 32 0.13 9.40 10.90
N ARG A 33 0.38 9.32 12.20
CA ARG A 33 1.74 9.06 12.69
C ARG A 33 2.18 7.61 12.44
N LEU A 34 1.29 6.65 12.64
CA LEU A 34 1.56 5.24 12.35
C LEU A 34 1.86 5.05 10.86
N GLN A 35 1.03 5.62 9.99
CA GLN A 35 1.26 5.60 8.54
C GLN A 35 2.69 6.03 8.21
N ARG A 36 3.14 7.19 8.72
CA ARG A 36 4.51 7.68 8.45
C ARG A 36 5.60 6.69 8.86
N TYR A 37 5.44 6.01 10.00
CA TYR A 37 6.43 5.01 10.44
C TYR A 37 6.38 3.75 9.58
N LEU A 38 5.18 3.32 9.17
CA LEU A 38 5.01 2.17 8.28
C LEU A 38 5.59 2.45 6.90
N ASP A 39 5.30 3.62 6.29
CA ASP A 39 5.85 4.06 5.01
C ASP A 39 7.39 4.06 5.04
N GLN A 40 7.99 4.59 6.10
CA GLN A 40 9.45 4.60 6.25
C GLN A 40 10.02 3.18 6.35
N ARG A 41 9.37 2.28 7.08
CA ARG A 41 9.80 0.87 7.18
C ARG A 41 9.72 0.16 5.84
N ILE A 42 8.59 0.31 5.15
CA ILE A 42 8.38 -0.27 3.81
C ILE A 42 9.43 0.26 2.85
N ALA A 43 9.64 1.58 2.77
CA ALA A 43 10.64 2.17 1.90
C ALA A 43 12.04 1.60 2.16
N THR A 44 12.49 1.54 3.43
CA THR A 44 13.79 0.97 3.80
C THR A 44 13.90 -0.52 3.41
N THR A 45 12.81 -1.27 3.53
CA THR A 45 12.77 -2.68 3.13
C THR A 45 12.92 -2.82 1.62
N LEU A 46 12.21 -1.99 0.85
CA LEU A 46 12.17 -2.08 -0.62
C LEU A 46 13.46 -1.59 -1.30
N GLU A 47 14.22 -0.70 -0.66
CA GLU A 47 15.53 -0.24 -1.15
C GLU A 47 16.49 -1.40 -1.45
N GLN A 48 16.41 -2.49 -0.68
CA GLN A 48 17.26 -3.67 -0.87
C GLN A 48 17.00 -4.40 -2.21
N PHE A 49 15.81 -4.20 -2.79
CA PHE A 49 15.38 -4.80 -4.05
C PHE A 49 15.51 -3.85 -5.24
N GLY A 50 15.96 -2.62 -5.02
CA GLY A 50 16.10 -1.60 -6.06
C GLY A 50 14.75 -1.06 -6.57
N VAL A 51 13.66 -1.28 -5.86
CA VAL A 51 12.32 -0.81 -6.19
C VAL A 51 11.76 0.10 -5.10
N ASN A 52 10.89 1.02 -5.50
CA ASN A 52 10.11 1.82 -4.56
C ASN A 52 8.71 1.23 -4.35
N GLU A 53 7.97 1.78 -3.38
CA GLU A 53 6.61 1.34 -3.05
C GLU A 53 5.67 1.36 -4.26
N GLY A 54 5.70 2.42 -5.07
CA GLY A 54 4.87 2.51 -6.26
C GLY A 54 5.18 1.47 -7.33
N GLU A 55 6.43 1.06 -7.43
CA GLU A 55 6.89 0.03 -8.35
C GLU A 55 6.53 -1.37 -7.83
N VAL A 56 6.75 -1.63 -6.54
CA VAL A 56 6.36 -2.91 -5.95
C VAL A 56 4.85 -3.10 -6.00
N ASN A 57 4.05 -2.05 -5.88
CA ASN A 57 2.60 -2.14 -6.02
C ASN A 57 2.18 -2.58 -7.43
N VAL A 58 2.89 -2.12 -8.49
CA VAL A 58 2.66 -2.60 -9.86
C VAL A 58 3.02 -4.08 -9.99
N LEU A 59 4.21 -4.48 -9.51
CA LEU A 59 4.65 -5.87 -9.54
C LEU A 59 3.70 -6.78 -8.75
N ALA A 60 3.24 -6.34 -7.57
CA ALA A 60 2.31 -7.07 -6.74
C ALA A 60 0.90 -7.18 -7.37
N ALA A 61 0.43 -6.15 -8.09
CA ALA A 61 -0.81 -6.22 -8.85
C ALA A 61 -0.72 -7.29 -9.96
N LEU A 62 0.36 -7.27 -10.73
CA LEU A 62 0.64 -8.30 -11.75
C LEU A 62 0.73 -9.71 -11.13
N ARG A 63 1.40 -9.83 -9.97
CA ARG A 63 1.56 -11.11 -9.28
C ARG A 63 0.23 -11.72 -8.85
N ARG A 64 -0.73 -10.87 -8.43
CA ARG A 64 -2.09 -11.26 -8.03
C ARG A 64 -3.07 -11.44 -9.19
N ALA A 65 -2.72 -11.05 -10.42
CA ALA A 65 -3.59 -11.12 -11.59
C ALA A 65 -3.84 -12.55 -12.12
N GLY A 66 -3.60 -13.56 -11.32
CA GLY A 66 -3.81 -14.97 -11.67
C GLY A 66 -2.60 -15.61 -12.37
N PRO A 67 -2.78 -16.79 -13.00
CA PRO A 67 -1.67 -17.59 -13.51
C PRO A 67 -0.84 -16.95 -14.62
N SER A 68 -1.44 -16.04 -15.37
CA SER A 68 -0.74 -15.32 -16.46
C SER A 68 0.15 -14.19 -15.96
N HIS A 69 -0.04 -13.70 -14.73
CA HIS A 69 0.68 -12.57 -14.12
C HIS A 69 0.77 -11.34 -15.04
N GLN A 70 -0.32 -11.00 -15.73
CA GLN A 70 -0.38 -9.92 -16.70
C GLN A 70 -1.66 -9.10 -16.60
N LEU A 71 -1.53 -7.78 -16.81
CA LEU A 71 -2.62 -6.81 -16.85
C LEU A 71 -2.36 -5.79 -17.96
N THR A 72 -3.41 -5.14 -18.43
CA THR A 72 -3.27 -3.96 -19.29
C THR A 72 -2.82 -2.76 -18.44
N PRO A 73 -2.15 -1.74 -19.03
CA PRO A 73 -1.87 -0.50 -18.32
C PRO A 73 -3.13 0.18 -17.74
N THR A 74 -4.28 0.02 -18.40
CA THR A 74 -5.56 0.55 -17.94
C THR A 74 -6.03 -0.12 -16.65
N GLU A 75 -5.97 -1.45 -16.57
CA GLU A 75 -6.28 -2.20 -15.36
C GLU A 75 -5.34 -1.82 -14.22
N LEU A 76 -4.04 -1.67 -14.49
CA LEU A 76 -3.05 -1.27 -13.49
C LEU A 76 -3.33 0.13 -12.91
N TYR A 77 -3.57 1.17 -13.75
CA TYR A 77 -3.78 2.52 -13.21
C TYR A 77 -5.10 2.63 -12.44
N ARG A 78 -6.16 1.93 -12.87
CA ARG A 78 -7.44 1.89 -12.17
C ARG A 78 -7.32 1.17 -10.83
N GLY A 79 -6.72 -0.02 -10.82
CA GLY A 79 -6.55 -0.82 -9.60
C GLY A 79 -5.62 -0.19 -8.56
N LEU A 80 -4.71 0.73 -8.97
CA LEU A 80 -3.78 1.40 -8.08
C LEU A 80 -4.12 2.87 -7.82
N LEU A 81 -5.27 3.35 -8.31
CA LEU A 81 -5.76 4.73 -8.15
C LEU A 81 -4.72 5.79 -8.59
N LEU A 82 -4.02 5.51 -9.68
CA LEU A 82 -2.96 6.37 -10.21
C LEU A 82 -3.39 7.08 -11.49
N SER A 83 -2.68 8.15 -11.88
CA SER A 83 -2.83 8.71 -13.22
C SER A 83 -2.18 7.81 -14.26
N SER A 84 -2.70 7.84 -15.51
CA SER A 84 -2.13 7.04 -16.61
C SER A 84 -0.68 7.41 -16.92
N SER A 85 -0.29 8.67 -16.78
CA SER A 85 1.10 9.13 -16.99
C SER A 85 2.05 8.59 -15.94
N ALA A 86 1.66 8.61 -14.67
CA ALA A 86 2.45 8.03 -13.58
C ALA A 86 2.62 6.52 -13.75
N MET A 87 1.57 5.82 -14.19
CA MET A 87 1.64 4.40 -14.48
C MET A 87 2.59 4.08 -15.63
N THR A 88 2.50 4.81 -16.73
CA THR A 88 3.40 4.63 -17.88
C THR A 88 4.86 4.75 -17.46
N HIS A 89 5.22 5.80 -16.72
CA HIS A 89 6.59 6.01 -16.24
C HIS A 89 7.08 4.87 -15.34
N ARG A 90 6.21 4.34 -14.47
CA ARG A 90 6.57 3.19 -13.61
C ARG A 90 6.80 1.92 -14.42
N ILE A 91 5.92 1.64 -15.39
CA ILE A 91 6.07 0.47 -16.28
C ILE A 91 7.36 0.59 -17.10
N ASP A 92 7.67 1.77 -17.66
CA ASP A 92 8.89 2.00 -18.44
C ASP A 92 10.15 1.72 -17.60
N ARG A 93 10.17 2.18 -16.36
CA ARG A 93 11.30 1.92 -15.45
C ARG A 93 11.41 0.43 -15.09
N LEU A 94 10.30 -0.23 -14.74
CA LEU A 94 10.30 -1.66 -14.44
C LEU A 94 10.72 -2.51 -15.63
N GLU A 95 10.37 -2.09 -16.85
CA GLU A 95 10.80 -2.75 -18.08
C GLU A 95 12.30 -2.56 -18.35
N ALA A 96 12.81 -1.34 -18.13
CA ALA A 96 14.25 -1.06 -18.21
C ALA A 96 15.08 -1.86 -17.23
N GLU A 97 14.53 -2.14 -16.03
CA GLU A 97 15.14 -3.01 -15.01
C GLU A 97 14.93 -4.51 -15.28
N GLY A 98 14.19 -4.86 -16.35
CA GLY A 98 13.92 -6.25 -16.74
C GLY A 98 13.00 -7.00 -15.77
N LEU A 99 12.15 -6.30 -15.03
CA LEU A 99 11.21 -6.89 -14.07
C LEU A 99 9.84 -7.16 -14.70
N VAL A 100 9.49 -6.40 -15.72
CA VAL A 100 8.30 -6.60 -16.53
C VAL A 100 8.65 -6.55 -18.01
N HIS A 101 7.75 -7.01 -18.86
CA HIS A 101 7.82 -6.83 -20.31
C HIS A 101 6.44 -6.56 -20.87
N ARG A 102 6.40 -5.86 -22.02
CA ARG A 102 5.18 -5.64 -22.76
C ARG A 102 4.98 -6.70 -23.82
N THR A 103 3.74 -7.21 -23.92
CA THR A 103 3.33 -8.17 -24.95
C THR A 103 2.07 -7.67 -25.66
N PRO A 104 1.88 -7.96 -26.95
CA PRO A 104 0.59 -7.78 -27.60
C PRO A 104 -0.47 -8.62 -26.88
N ASP A 105 -1.69 -8.08 -26.76
CA ASP A 105 -2.83 -8.84 -26.24
C ASP A 105 -3.20 -9.95 -27.24
N ALA A 106 -3.47 -11.16 -26.72
CA ALA A 106 -3.78 -12.31 -27.57
C ALA A 106 -5.12 -12.16 -28.34
N ASP A 107 -6.08 -11.47 -27.75
CA ASP A 107 -7.42 -11.29 -28.31
C ASP A 107 -7.56 -10.01 -29.14
N ASP A 108 -6.76 -8.98 -28.85
CA ASP A 108 -6.73 -7.71 -29.57
C ASP A 108 -5.28 -7.21 -29.69
N GLY A 109 -4.64 -7.55 -30.79
CA GLY A 109 -3.25 -7.15 -31.08
C GLY A 109 -2.96 -5.65 -31.09
N ARG A 110 -4.00 -4.79 -30.95
CA ARG A 110 -3.86 -3.33 -30.77
C ARG A 110 -3.64 -2.97 -29.30
N ARG A 111 -3.94 -3.89 -28.38
CA ARG A 111 -3.74 -3.71 -26.94
C ARG A 111 -2.39 -4.26 -26.53
N VAL A 112 -1.85 -3.66 -25.47
CA VAL A 112 -0.61 -4.11 -24.85
C VAL A 112 -0.93 -4.62 -23.45
N ARG A 113 -0.37 -5.77 -23.11
CA ARG A 113 -0.34 -6.28 -21.74
C ARG A 113 1.05 -6.09 -21.15
N VAL A 114 1.09 -5.87 -19.87
CA VAL A 114 2.31 -5.86 -19.06
C VAL A 114 2.34 -7.17 -18.28
N ALA A 115 3.42 -7.90 -18.37
CA ALA A 115 3.59 -9.19 -17.70
C ALA A 115 4.88 -9.18 -16.85
N LEU A 116 4.87 -9.94 -15.75
CA LEU A 116 6.08 -10.19 -14.98
C LEU A 116 7.07 -11.05 -15.77
N THR A 117 8.35 -10.70 -15.66
CA THR A 117 9.43 -11.64 -15.99
C THR A 117 9.64 -12.63 -14.83
N ASP A 118 10.42 -13.70 -15.05
CA ASP A 118 10.81 -14.59 -13.95
C ASP A 118 11.56 -13.82 -12.85
N ARG A 119 12.47 -12.92 -13.23
CA ARG A 119 13.16 -12.02 -12.31
C ARG A 119 12.19 -11.09 -11.57
N GLY A 120 11.19 -10.52 -12.27
CA GLY A 120 10.17 -9.67 -11.64
C GLY A 120 9.36 -10.43 -10.59
N ARG A 121 9.04 -11.70 -10.88
CA ARG A 121 8.35 -12.58 -9.93
C ARG A 121 9.21 -12.87 -8.69
N GLU A 122 10.46 -13.23 -8.86
CA GLU A 122 11.40 -13.45 -7.75
C GLU A 122 11.56 -12.19 -6.88
N VAL A 123 11.72 -11.03 -7.51
CA VAL A 123 11.86 -9.76 -6.79
C VAL A 123 10.60 -9.41 -5.99
N VAL A 124 9.41 -9.51 -6.59
CA VAL A 124 8.17 -9.17 -5.86
C VAL A 124 7.87 -10.16 -4.75
N ASP A 125 8.08 -11.44 -4.96
CA ASP A 125 7.86 -12.45 -3.91
C ASP A 125 8.80 -12.19 -2.72
N ALA A 126 10.11 -12.00 -2.96
CA ALA A 126 11.08 -11.69 -1.91
C ALA A 126 10.80 -10.33 -1.21
N ALA A 127 10.43 -9.30 -1.98
CA ALA A 127 10.07 -7.99 -1.43
C ALA A 127 8.82 -8.06 -0.54
N MET A 128 7.82 -8.84 -0.94
CA MET A 128 6.61 -9.05 -0.14
C MET A 128 6.88 -9.82 1.15
N ASP A 129 7.68 -10.89 1.10
CA ASP A 129 8.08 -11.65 2.28
C ASP A 129 8.78 -10.75 3.30
N GLN A 130 9.75 -9.94 2.86
CA GLN A 130 10.46 -9.01 3.71
C GLN A 130 9.56 -7.88 4.25
N THR A 131 8.62 -7.39 3.43
CA THR A 131 7.66 -6.36 3.85
C THR A 131 6.74 -6.90 4.94
N VAL A 132 6.16 -8.09 4.75
CA VAL A 132 5.32 -8.74 5.77
C VAL A 132 6.11 -8.94 7.05
N GLN A 133 7.32 -9.49 6.99
CA GLN A 133 8.18 -9.66 8.16
C GLN A 133 8.49 -8.33 8.86
N SER A 134 8.76 -7.27 8.10
CA SER A 134 9.01 -5.93 8.65
C SER A 134 7.79 -5.36 9.37
N LEU A 135 6.58 -5.58 8.82
CA LEU A 135 5.33 -5.11 9.40
C LEU A 135 4.89 -5.94 10.61
N SER A 136 5.14 -7.26 10.62
CA SER A 136 4.87 -8.14 11.76
C SER A 136 5.50 -7.61 13.04
N ALA A 137 6.71 -7.08 12.98
CA ALA A 137 7.39 -6.50 14.15
C ALA A 137 6.61 -5.32 14.80
N VAL A 138 5.62 -4.75 14.11
CA VAL A 138 4.73 -3.72 14.66
C VAL A 138 3.45 -4.33 15.22
N THR A 139 2.88 -5.30 14.52
CA THR A 139 1.63 -5.95 14.92
C THR A 139 1.82 -6.99 16.03
N ASP A 140 2.99 -7.61 16.13
CA ASP A 140 3.36 -8.54 17.20
C ASP A 140 3.42 -7.88 18.61
N LEU A 141 3.23 -6.58 18.71
CA LEU A 141 3.02 -5.85 19.96
C LEU A 141 1.61 -6.07 20.55
N LEU A 142 0.70 -6.62 19.76
CA LEU A 142 -0.68 -6.91 20.11
C LEU A 142 -0.84 -8.42 20.31
N ASP A 143 -1.68 -8.83 21.25
CA ASP A 143 -2.13 -10.20 21.30
C ASP A 143 -3.20 -10.47 20.22
N ASP A 144 -3.61 -11.74 20.07
CA ASP A 144 -4.54 -12.16 19.01
C ASP A 144 -5.92 -11.48 19.11
N GLU A 145 -6.40 -11.22 20.34
CA GLU A 145 -7.68 -10.55 20.59
C GLU A 145 -7.58 -9.05 20.23
N GLU A 146 -6.52 -8.38 20.68
CA GLU A 146 -6.23 -6.99 20.38
C GLU A 146 -6.05 -6.77 18.87
N HIS A 147 -5.37 -7.71 18.19
CA HIS A 147 -5.18 -7.68 16.74
C HIS A 147 -6.53 -7.77 16.02
N ALA A 148 -7.38 -8.74 16.37
CA ALA A 148 -8.69 -8.91 15.74
C ALA A 148 -9.61 -7.70 15.95
N VAL A 149 -9.59 -7.12 17.16
CA VAL A 149 -10.36 -5.90 17.48
C VAL A 149 -9.88 -4.70 16.66
N LEU A 150 -8.57 -4.49 16.59
CA LEU A 150 -7.99 -3.38 15.82
C LEU A 150 -8.29 -3.52 14.32
N GLU A 151 -8.15 -4.72 13.77
CA GLU A 151 -8.47 -5.01 12.36
C GLU A 151 -9.94 -4.67 12.05
N ASP A 152 -10.90 -5.12 12.89
CA ASP A 152 -12.31 -4.82 12.69
C ASP A 152 -12.61 -3.32 12.75
N LEU A 153 -12.03 -2.61 13.72
CA LEU A 153 -12.21 -1.17 13.86
C LEU A 153 -11.66 -0.41 12.65
N LEU A 154 -10.48 -0.76 12.17
CA LEU A 154 -9.88 -0.14 10.99
C LEU A 154 -10.69 -0.45 9.72
N ARG A 155 -11.15 -1.68 9.54
CA ARG A 155 -12.03 -2.09 8.43
C ARG A 155 -13.31 -1.26 8.40
N ARG A 156 -13.96 -1.05 9.55
CA ARG A 156 -15.18 -0.24 9.65
C ARG A 156 -14.95 1.22 9.33
N LEU A 157 -13.81 1.78 9.73
CA LEU A 157 -13.45 3.16 9.38
C LEU A 157 -13.16 3.30 7.88
N LEU A 158 -12.38 2.39 7.31
CA LEU A 158 -12.02 2.39 5.89
C LEU A 158 -13.25 2.25 5.00
N ALA A 159 -14.14 1.31 5.32
CA ALA A 159 -15.39 1.10 4.59
C ALA A 159 -16.33 2.33 4.56
N ALA A 160 -16.16 3.29 5.47
CA ALA A 160 -16.92 4.54 5.42
C ALA A 160 -16.45 5.48 4.31
N PHE A 161 -15.19 5.39 3.90
CA PHE A 161 -14.60 6.19 2.81
C PHE A 161 -14.74 5.50 1.46
N GLU A 162 -14.60 4.17 1.42
CA GLU A 162 -14.64 3.37 0.18
C GLU A 162 -16.05 3.18 -0.39
N ARG A 163 -17.10 3.47 0.39
CA ARG A 163 -18.50 3.35 -0.11
C ARG A 163 -18.82 4.23 -1.30
N ASP A 164 -18.11 5.35 -1.46
CA ASP A 164 -18.32 6.32 -2.53
C ASP A 164 -17.28 6.13 -3.66
N GLU A 165 -16.30 5.28 -3.48
CA GLU A 165 -15.36 4.89 -4.52
C GLU A 165 -15.89 3.62 -5.18
N GLU A 166 -16.41 3.71 -6.41
CA GLU A 166 -16.60 2.54 -7.26
C GLU A 166 -15.22 1.94 -7.54
N VAL A 167 -14.76 1.03 -6.65
CA VAL A 167 -13.57 0.22 -6.91
C VAL A 167 -13.94 -0.71 -8.07
N PRO A 168 -13.36 -0.55 -9.28
CA PRO A 168 -13.61 -1.48 -10.36
C PRO A 168 -13.08 -2.85 -9.89
N GLU A 169 -13.95 -3.85 -9.85
CA GLU A 169 -13.52 -5.23 -9.66
C GLU A 169 -12.45 -5.59 -10.72
N PRO A 170 -11.42 -6.33 -10.34
CA PRO A 170 -10.31 -6.70 -11.21
C PRO A 170 -10.71 -7.57 -12.40
#